data_a32b925b2fceafc8fd4470a491cc013a
#
_entry.id   a32b925b2fceafc8fd4470a491cc013a
#
_cell.length_a   1.000
_cell.length_b   1.000
_cell.length_c   1.000
_cell.angle_alpha   90.00
_cell.angle_beta   90.00
_cell.angle_gamma   90.00
#
_symmetry.space_group_name_H-M   'P 1'
#
loop_
_entity.id
_entity.type
_entity.pdbx_description
1 polymer ?
#
loop_
_entity_poly.entity_id
_entity_poly.type
_entity_poly.pdbx_seq_one_letter_code
_entity_poly.pdbx_strand_id
1 'polypeptide(L)'
;VDRSDGLAARLALAYALAWQGRGRDAAAVLEAVDPEQLSQSELIEWTLPRAANQFWMLSEPERATAFLQTMRNRLSAPAALATLDALAATFAMNAGTPLRALRVADEVLASPHADGVAVGWAASAAALSSARTGRFDDVEALAARAMAADHPGLLRFTSGFGRITALLMAGRLTEARALAQRYTDFAELQQPGRAIGETLVGYVAIAQGDFDAAVTLLSRAADPLARTGYSWGPLSLTLLAQALGQQGEQLEAAKVFSRAESRHGMKSTLFAPELALAKAWARSARGDTTGAVEAAREAVQAAERGGQSAIALRALQDAARLGDTRAVFKAERLSVEVDCVLGRLTLAHARALSNGDAAALADVAADLADRGLHPAAADASAQAARA
;
A
#
# COMPACT_ATOMS: atom_id res chain seq x y z
N VAL A 1 32.92 -25.14 -18.22
CA VAL A 1 32.07 -24.10 -17.62
C VAL A 1 31.18 -24.83 -16.65
N ASP A 2 31.35 -24.53 -15.36
CA ASP A 2 30.57 -25.17 -14.31
C ASP A 2 29.06 -24.87 -14.51
N ARG A 3 28.17 -25.83 -14.24
CA ARG A 3 26.72 -25.64 -14.46
C ARG A 3 26.15 -24.51 -13.57
N SER A 4 26.71 -24.33 -12.39
CA SER A 4 26.34 -23.27 -11.44
C SER A 4 26.61 -21.86 -11.99
N ASP A 5 27.73 -21.66 -12.68
CA ASP A 5 28.08 -20.38 -13.32
C ASP A 5 27.06 -20.01 -14.42
N GLY A 6 26.53 -21.01 -15.13
CA GLY A 6 25.51 -20.83 -16.16
C GLY A 6 24.16 -20.39 -15.58
N LEU A 7 23.74 -20.94 -14.44
CA LEU A 7 22.50 -20.54 -13.76
C LEU A 7 22.61 -19.13 -13.17
N ALA A 8 23.67 -18.84 -12.41
CA ALA A 8 23.88 -17.53 -11.81
C ALA A 8 23.86 -16.40 -12.84
N ALA A 9 24.53 -16.60 -14.01
CA ALA A 9 24.49 -15.63 -15.10
C ALA A 9 23.09 -15.42 -15.69
N ARG A 10 22.30 -16.48 -15.81
CA ARG A 10 20.91 -16.40 -16.30
C ARG A 10 20.01 -15.69 -15.29
N LEU A 11 20.14 -15.98 -13.98
CA LEU A 11 19.39 -15.30 -12.93
C LEU A 11 19.73 -13.80 -12.89
N ALA A 12 21.02 -13.44 -12.99
CA ALA A 12 21.45 -12.05 -13.06
C ALA A 12 20.88 -11.32 -14.28
N LEU A 13 20.89 -11.97 -15.46
CA LEU A 13 20.30 -11.42 -16.68
C LEU A 13 18.79 -11.24 -16.53
N ALA A 14 18.07 -12.24 -16.03
CA ALA A 14 16.63 -12.16 -15.81
C ALA A 14 16.26 -11.04 -14.81
N TYR A 15 17.05 -10.90 -13.75
CA TYR A 15 16.88 -9.82 -12.79
C TYR A 15 17.07 -8.43 -13.43
N ALA A 16 18.15 -8.26 -14.20
CA ALA A 16 18.41 -7.01 -14.91
C ALA A 16 17.32 -6.67 -15.94
N LEU A 17 16.79 -7.65 -16.66
CA LEU A 17 15.69 -7.47 -17.59
C LEU A 17 14.39 -7.08 -16.87
N ALA A 18 14.04 -7.77 -15.79
CA ALA A 18 12.87 -7.43 -14.97
C ALA A 18 12.98 -6.00 -14.41
N TRP A 19 14.15 -5.62 -13.93
CA TRP A 19 14.42 -4.27 -13.43
C TRP A 19 14.24 -3.17 -14.49
N GLN A 20 14.52 -3.49 -15.74
CA GLN A 20 14.28 -2.62 -16.90
C GLN A 20 12.81 -2.63 -17.38
N GLY A 21 11.91 -3.34 -16.71
CA GLY A 21 10.52 -3.50 -17.13
C GLY A 21 10.32 -4.49 -18.29
N ARG A 22 11.35 -5.25 -18.66
CA ARG A 22 11.34 -6.25 -19.74
C ARG A 22 10.94 -7.63 -19.21
N GLY A 23 9.77 -7.71 -18.57
CA GLY A 23 9.31 -8.94 -17.90
C GLY A 23 9.17 -10.15 -18.81
N ARG A 24 8.77 -9.96 -20.08
CA ARG A 24 8.67 -11.08 -21.05
C ARG A 24 10.03 -11.65 -21.42
N ASP A 25 11.03 -10.80 -21.58
CA ASP A 25 12.39 -11.24 -21.87
C ASP A 25 13.01 -11.94 -20.65
N ALA A 26 12.75 -11.44 -19.45
CA ALA A 26 13.13 -12.10 -18.20
C ALA A 26 12.47 -13.49 -18.08
N ALA A 27 11.19 -13.61 -18.42
CA ALA A 27 10.47 -14.88 -18.43
C ALA A 27 11.13 -15.89 -19.39
N ALA A 28 11.45 -15.46 -20.62
CA ALA A 28 12.10 -16.32 -21.59
C ALA A 28 13.46 -16.87 -21.11
N VAL A 29 14.26 -16.03 -20.43
CA VAL A 29 15.55 -16.46 -19.84
C VAL A 29 15.33 -17.49 -18.73
N LEU A 30 14.32 -17.29 -17.88
CA LEU A 30 14.00 -18.19 -16.76
C LEU A 30 13.37 -19.50 -17.23
N GLU A 31 12.57 -19.48 -18.28
CA GLU A 31 11.94 -20.66 -18.87
C GLU A 31 12.93 -21.57 -19.61
N ALA A 32 14.04 -21.02 -20.04
CA ALA A 32 15.13 -21.81 -20.66
C ALA A 32 15.93 -22.66 -19.66
N VAL A 33 15.65 -22.54 -18.36
CA VAL A 33 16.25 -23.35 -17.30
C VAL A 33 15.37 -24.57 -17.06
N ASP A 34 15.97 -25.77 -17.13
CA ASP A 34 15.28 -27.02 -16.81
C ASP A 34 15.28 -27.24 -15.28
N PRO A 35 14.13 -27.11 -14.59
CA PRO A 35 14.07 -27.23 -13.15
C PRO A 35 14.33 -28.63 -12.62
N GLU A 36 14.25 -29.67 -13.48
CA GLU A 36 14.53 -31.06 -13.08
C GLU A 36 16.03 -31.31 -12.86
N GLN A 37 16.88 -30.44 -13.39
CA GLN A 37 18.34 -30.53 -13.26
C GLN A 37 18.89 -29.67 -12.11
N LEU A 38 18.04 -28.96 -11.40
CA LEU A 38 18.45 -28.08 -10.31
C LEU A 38 18.52 -28.82 -8.97
N SER A 39 19.55 -28.54 -8.19
CA SER A 39 19.61 -28.90 -6.77
C SER A 39 18.53 -28.13 -5.98
N GLN A 40 18.25 -28.52 -4.73
CA GLN A 40 17.29 -27.82 -3.87
C GLN A 40 17.64 -26.34 -3.67
N SER A 41 18.92 -26.00 -3.54
CA SER A 41 19.39 -24.62 -3.42
C SER A 41 19.18 -23.83 -4.71
N GLU A 42 19.57 -24.39 -5.83
CA GLU A 42 19.37 -23.76 -7.15
C GLU A 42 17.89 -23.61 -7.50
N LEU A 43 17.07 -24.58 -7.10
CA LEU A 43 15.63 -24.56 -7.34
C LEU A 43 14.96 -23.39 -6.64
N ILE A 44 15.28 -23.08 -5.39
CA ILE A 44 14.72 -21.90 -4.70
C ILE A 44 15.25 -20.61 -5.31
N GLU A 45 16.55 -20.52 -5.63
CA GLU A 45 17.16 -19.36 -6.25
C GLU A 45 16.51 -19.02 -7.61
N TRP A 46 16.13 -20.02 -8.38
CA TRP A 46 15.43 -19.86 -9.65
C TRP A 46 13.93 -19.55 -9.46
N THR A 47 13.30 -20.17 -8.46
CA THR A 47 11.86 -20.01 -8.19
C THR A 47 11.50 -18.57 -7.83
N LEU A 48 12.30 -17.91 -6.98
CA LEU A 48 11.99 -16.58 -6.47
C LEU A 48 11.89 -15.52 -7.59
N PRO A 49 12.90 -15.30 -8.45
CA PRO A 49 12.80 -14.33 -9.52
C PRO A 49 11.73 -14.68 -10.56
N ARG A 50 11.49 -15.96 -10.82
CA ARG A 50 10.44 -16.41 -11.75
C ARG A 50 9.06 -16.05 -11.21
N ALA A 51 8.76 -16.39 -9.95
CA ALA A 51 7.49 -16.06 -9.32
C ALA A 51 7.29 -14.53 -9.22
N ALA A 52 8.32 -13.79 -8.81
CA ALA A 52 8.30 -12.34 -8.71
C ALA A 52 8.05 -11.67 -10.07
N ASN A 53 8.74 -12.12 -11.12
CA ASN A 53 8.53 -11.60 -12.48
C ASN A 53 7.10 -11.86 -12.96
N GLN A 54 6.58 -13.08 -12.73
CA GLN A 54 5.23 -13.45 -13.10
C GLN A 54 4.19 -12.60 -12.35
N PHE A 55 4.35 -12.40 -11.05
CA PHE A 55 3.42 -11.62 -10.24
C PHE A 55 3.40 -10.14 -10.65
N TRP A 56 4.57 -9.48 -10.67
CA TRP A 56 4.64 -8.03 -10.86
C TRP A 56 4.82 -7.59 -12.31
N MET A 57 5.76 -8.20 -13.05
CA MET A 57 6.10 -7.72 -14.39
C MET A 57 5.10 -8.22 -15.43
N LEU A 58 4.71 -9.48 -15.37
CA LEU A 58 3.71 -10.06 -16.29
C LEU A 58 2.27 -9.77 -15.83
N SER A 59 2.07 -9.30 -14.59
CA SER A 59 0.74 -9.03 -14.02
C SER A 59 -0.15 -10.29 -13.98
N GLU A 60 0.42 -11.44 -13.62
CA GLU A 60 -0.24 -12.74 -13.51
C GLU A 60 -0.22 -13.29 -12.06
N PRO A 61 -0.83 -12.59 -11.06
CA PRO A 61 -0.73 -12.98 -9.64
C PRO A 61 -1.24 -14.37 -9.32
N GLU A 62 -2.32 -14.82 -9.98
CA GLU A 62 -2.88 -16.14 -9.77
C GLU A 62 -1.94 -17.24 -10.23
N ARG A 63 -1.33 -17.07 -11.41
CA ARG A 63 -0.33 -18.01 -11.93
C ARG A 63 0.92 -18.04 -11.06
N ALA A 64 1.39 -16.88 -10.62
CA ALA A 64 2.54 -16.79 -9.72
C ALA A 64 2.27 -17.52 -8.40
N THR A 65 1.08 -17.34 -7.83
CA THR A 65 0.67 -18.04 -6.60
C THR A 65 0.57 -19.55 -6.80
N ALA A 66 -0.03 -20.00 -7.90
CA ALA A 66 -0.10 -21.44 -8.24
C ALA A 66 1.30 -22.04 -8.48
N PHE A 67 2.18 -21.27 -9.12
CA PHE A 67 3.57 -21.69 -9.33
C PHE A 67 4.31 -21.83 -7.99
N LEU A 68 4.18 -20.89 -7.05
CA LEU A 68 4.76 -21.04 -5.70
C LEU A 68 4.24 -22.30 -5.00
N GLN A 69 2.95 -22.59 -5.10
CA GLN A 69 2.37 -23.80 -4.49
C GLN A 69 2.95 -25.09 -5.12
N THR A 70 3.17 -25.08 -6.43
CA THR A 70 3.82 -26.21 -7.13
C THR A 70 5.27 -26.39 -6.64
N MET A 71 6.01 -25.32 -6.52
CA MET A 71 7.40 -25.36 -6.05
C MET A 71 7.50 -25.75 -4.56
N ARG A 72 6.54 -25.34 -3.73
CA ARG A 72 6.45 -25.73 -2.34
C ARG A 72 6.38 -27.27 -2.18
N ASN A 73 5.70 -27.97 -3.08
CA ASN A 73 5.60 -29.43 -3.06
C ASN A 73 6.88 -30.13 -3.54
N ARG A 74 7.78 -29.42 -4.21
CA ARG A 74 9.06 -29.93 -4.71
C ARG A 74 10.24 -29.65 -3.79
N LEU A 75 10.13 -28.62 -2.95
CA LEU A 75 11.14 -28.23 -1.98
C LEU A 75 10.95 -29.03 -0.69
N SER A 76 12.05 -29.47 -0.09
CA SER A 76 12.06 -30.20 1.17
C SER A 76 12.88 -29.52 2.27
N ALA A 77 13.81 -28.62 1.90
CA ALA A 77 14.63 -27.88 2.85
C ALA A 77 13.79 -26.87 3.63
N PRO A 78 13.74 -26.91 4.97
CA PRO A 78 12.90 -26.01 5.77
C PRO A 78 13.19 -24.53 5.56
N ALA A 79 14.45 -24.13 5.35
CA ALA A 79 14.82 -22.77 5.05
C ALA A 79 14.27 -22.29 3.70
N ALA A 80 14.35 -23.13 2.65
CA ALA A 80 13.80 -22.81 1.33
C ALA A 80 12.28 -22.68 1.38
N LEU A 81 11.59 -23.51 2.16
CA LEU A 81 10.16 -23.42 2.40
C LEU A 81 9.78 -22.12 3.11
N ALA A 82 10.54 -21.71 4.14
CA ALA A 82 10.31 -20.45 4.84
C ALA A 82 10.47 -19.24 3.90
N THR A 83 11.48 -19.23 3.03
CA THR A 83 11.69 -18.15 2.05
C THR A 83 10.57 -18.10 1.01
N LEU A 84 10.12 -19.24 0.54
CA LEU A 84 9.00 -19.33 -0.40
C LEU A 84 7.69 -18.87 0.22
N ASP A 85 7.41 -19.25 1.47
CA ASP A 85 6.22 -18.83 2.20
C ASP A 85 6.26 -17.30 2.51
N ALA A 86 7.44 -16.74 2.77
CA ALA A 86 7.62 -15.28 2.92
C ALA A 86 7.27 -14.50 1.63
N LEU A 87 7.67 -15.03 0.46
CA LEU A 87 7.25 -14.45 -0.83
C LEU A 87 5.73 -14.61 -1.04
N ALA A 88 5.17 -15.75 -0.65
CA ALA A 88 3.71 -15.98 -0.71
C ALA A 88 2.93 -15.01 0.20
N ALA A 89 3.45 -14.68 1.39
CA ALA A 89 2.88 -13.65 2.25
C ALA A 89 2.88 -12.26 1.57
N THR A 90 3.99 -11.91 0.91
CA THR A 90 4.11 -10.67 0.14
C THR A 90 3.11 -10.62 -1.02
N PHE A 91 2.91 -11.72 -1.74
CA PHE A 91 1.90 -11.82 -2.79
C PHE A 91 0.48 -11.68 -2.23
N ALA A 92 0.16 -12.38 -1.14
CA ALA A 92 -1.14 -12.29 -0.49
C ALA A 92 -1.47 -10.86 -0.04
N MET A 93 -0.50 -10.14 0.53
CA MET A 93 -0.65 -8.73 0.89
C MET A 93 -0.99 -7.89 -0.35
N ASN A 94 -0.19 -7.95 -1.40
CA ASN A 94 -0.41 -7.15 -2.62
C ASN A 94 -1.73 -7.50 -3.35
N ALA A 95 -2.13 -8.77 -3.31
CA ALA A 95 -3.40 -9.26 -3.84
C ALA A 95 -4.62 -8.88 -2.98
N GLY A 96 -4.45 -8.07 -1.93
CA GLY A 96 -5.54 -7.53 -1.13
C GLY A 96 -6.07 -8.46 -0.03
N THR A 97 -5.28 -9.43 0.40
CA THR A 97 -5.62 -10.35 1.49
C THR A 97 -4.62 -10.22 2.68
N PRO A 98 -4.53 -9.03 3.33
CA PRO A 98 -3.54 -8.78 4.38
C PRO A 98 -3.68 -9.68 5.60
N LEU A 99 -4.88 -10.15 5.94
CA LEU A 99 -5.08 -11.11 7.03
C LEU A 99 -4.45 -12.49 6.72
N ARG A 100 -4.50 -12.91 5.46
CA ARG A 100 -3.78 -14.12 5.02
C ARG A 100 -2.28 -13.88 5.03
N ALA A 101 -1.84 -12.71 4.59
CA ALA A 101 -0.42 -12.33 4.62
C ALA A 101 0.14 -12.37 6.05
N LEU A 102 -0.59 -11.83 7.02
CA LEU A 102 -0.22 -11.87 8.44
C LEU A 102 -0.06 -13.30 8.93
N ARG A 103 -1.05 -14.18 8.71
CA ARG A 103 -0.98 -15.57 9.16
C ARG A 103 0.24 -16.30 8.61
N VAL A 104 0.50 -16.19 7.30
CA VAL A 104 1.67 -16.83 6.67
C VAL A 104 2.97 -16.21 7.18
N ALA A 105 3.01 -14.88 7.32
CA ALA A 105 4.18 -14.20 7.85
C ALA A 105 4.48 -14.61 9.31
N ASP A 106 3.47 -14.72 10.15
CA ASP A 106 3.62 -15.16 11.55
C ASP A 106 4.23 -16.57 11.62
N GLU A 107 3.80 -17.50 10.75
CA GLU A 107 4.37 -18.85 10.64
C GLU A 107 5.85 -18.79 10.25
N VAL A 108 6.22 -17.98 9.26
CA VAL A 108 7.61 -17.78 8.83
C VAL A 108 8.45 -17.17 9.95
N LEU A 109 7.94 -16.12 10.59
CA LEU A 109 8.64 -15.42 11.65
C LEU A 109 8.84 -16.23 12.94
N ALA A 110 7.99 -17.26 13.16
CA ALA A 110 8.14 -18.23 14.25
C ALA A 110 9.08 -19.39 13.89
N SER A 111 9.41 -19.57 12.61
CA SER A 111 10.26 -20.68 12.18
C SER A 111 11.73 -20.47 12.58
N PRO A 112 12.38 -21.45 13.23
CA PRO A 112 13.81 -21.38 13.52
C PRO A 112 14.69 -21.52 12.26
N HIS A 113 14.10 -21.90 11.13
CA HIS A 113 14.77 -22.10 9.85
C HIS A 113 14.69 -20.89 8.91
N ALA A 114 13.93 -19.84 9.27
CA ALA A 114 13.82 -18.64 8.47
C ALA A 114 15.16 -17.88 8.47
N ASP A 115 15.72 -17.70 7.29
CA ASP A 115 16.92 -16.90 7.08
C ASP A 115 16.61 -15.39 7.03
N GLY A 116 17.63 -14.55 6.86
CA GLY A 116 17.47 -13.10 6.79
C GLY A 116 16.53 -12.65 5.66
N VAL A 117 16.54 -13.34 4.52
CA VAL A 117 15.67 -13.02 3.37
C VAL A 117 14.20 -13.33 3.72
N ALA A 118 13.95 -14.51 4.25
CA ALA A 118 12.60 -14.91 4.67
C ALA A 118 12.05 -13.99 5.76
N VAL A 119 12.86 -13.69 6.79
CA VAL A 119 12.48 -12.76 7.86
C VAL A 119 12.21 -11.35 7.30
N GLY A 120 13.07 -10.83 6.44
CA GLY A 120 12.91 -9.51 5.83
C GLY A 120 11.61 -9.36 5.05
N TRP A 121 11.27 -10.34 4.22
CA TRP A 121 10.04 -10.33 3.43
C TRP A 121 8.80 -10.51 4.30
N ALA A 122 8.79 -11.50 5.17
CA ALA A 122 7.66 -11.78 6.04
C ALA A 122 7.37 -10.60 6.98
N ALA A 123 8.39 -10.06 7.65
CA ALA A 123 8.23 -8.94 8.57
C ALA A 123 7.79 -7.65 7.85
N SER A 124 8.29 -7.40 6.63
CA SER A 124 7.85 -6.22 5.84
C SER A 124 6.39 -6.33 5.42
N ALA A 125 5.97 -7.51 4.93
CA ALA A 125 4.58 -7.75 4.57
C ALA A 125 3.66 -7.68 5.80
N ALA A 126 4.10 -8.24 6.93
CA ALA A 126 3.36 -8.19 8.18
C ALA A 126 3.22 -6.75 8.72
N ALA A 127 4.27 -5.93 8.68
CA ALA A 127 4.23 -4.55 9.15
C ALA A 127 3.18 -3.70 8.41
N LEU A 128 3.16 -3.78 7.07
CA LEU A 128 2.15 -3.06 6.29
C LEU A 128 0.75 -3.65 6.49
N SER A 129 0.63 -4.98 6.51
CA SER A 129 -0.66 -5.65 6.73
C SER A 129 -1.23 -5.32 8.12
N SER A 130 -0.42 -5.32 9.19
CA SER A 130 -0.81 -4.93 10.54
C SER A 130 -1.34 -3.49 10.58
N ALA A 131 -0.62 -2.55 9.97
CA ALA A 131 -1.06 -1.15 9.91
C ALA A 131 -2.42 -0.99 9.20
N ARG A 132 -2.64 -1.72 8.11
CA ARG A 132 -3.88 -1.64 7.33
C ARG A 132 -5.08 -2.33 7.98
N THR A 133 -4.81 -3.34 8.80
CA THR A 133 -5.85 -4.09 9.55
C THR A 133 -6.15 -3.51 10.94
N GLY A 134 -5.37 -2.52 11.41
CA GLY A 134 -5.56 -1.87 12.71
C GLY A 134 -4.75 -2.47 13.86
N ARG A 135 -3.80 -3.37 13.60
CA ARG A 135 -2.89 -3.96 14.58
C ARG A 135 -1.64 -3.08 14.74
N PHE A 136 -1.82 -1.86 15.23
CA PHE A 136 -0.76 -0.84 15.23
C PHE A 136 0.40 -1.15 16.17
N ASP A 137 0.14 -1.84 17.28
CA ASP A 137 1.17 -2.18 18.28
C ASP A 137 2.23 -3.12 17.71
N ASP A 138 1.89 -3.93 16.72
CA ASP A 138 2.81 -4.86 16.07
C ASP A 138 3.76 -4.18 15.07
N VAL A 139 3.37 -3.02 14.54
CA VAL A 139 4.00 -2.41 13.35
C VAL A 139 5.46 -2.05 13.57
N GLU A 140 5.78 -1.41 14.70
CA GLU A 140 7.15 -0.95 14.97
C GLU A 140 8.10 -2.13 15.18
N ALA A 141 7.68 -3.15 15.93
CA ALA A 141 8.47 -4.35 16.17
C ALA A 141 8.72 -5.14 14.87
N LEU A 142 7.70 -5.29 14.03
CA LEU A 142 7.81 -5.95 12.73
C LEU A 142 8.72 -5.18 11.77
N ALA A 143 8.59 -3.86 11.71
CA ALA A 143 9.44 -3.02 10.87
C ALA A 143 10.91 -3.05 11.34
N ALA A 144 11.15 -3.01 12.65
CA ALA A 144 12.49 -3.14 13.23
C ALA A 144 13.10 -4.52 12.90
N ARG A 145 12.31 -5.59 13.00
CA ARG A 145 12.75 -6.94 12.65
C ARG A 145 13.09 -7.07 11.18
N ALA A 146 12.29 -6.46 10.29
CA ALA A 146 12.57 -6.41 8.87
C ALA A 146 13.89 -5.67 8.56
N MET A 147 14.12 -4.54 9.23
CA MET A 147 15.36 -3.77 9.05
C MET A 147 16.59 -4.50 9.58
N ALA A 148 16.48 -5.18 10.72
CA ALA A 148 17.56 -5.96 11.32
C ALA A 148 17.96 -7.18 10.47
N ALA A 149 17.04 -7.71 9.65
CA ALA A 149 17.30 -8.82 8.75
C ALA A 149 18.10 -8.45 7.50
N ASP A 150 18.49 -7.17 7.37
CA ASP A 150 19.24 -6.63 6.23
C ASP A 150 18.63 -7.03 4.88
N HIS A 151 17.29 -6.94 4.78
CA HIS A 151 16.58 -7.30 3.57
C HIS A 151 16.87 -6.30 2.44
N PRO A 152 17.26 -6.76 1.27
CA PRO A 152 17.67 -5.90 0.18
C PRO A 152 16.48 -5.17 -0.48
N GLY A 153 16.77 -4.00 -1.03
CA GLY A 153 15.92 -3.34 -2.01
C GLY A 153 14.66 -2.68 -1.47
N LEU A 154 13.54 -2.89 -2.17
CA LEU A 154 12.32 -2.09 -2.01
C LEU A 154 11.47 -2.44 -0.79
N LEU A 155 11.73 -3.55 -0.11
CA LEU A 155 10.95 -4.01 1.05
C LEU A 155 11.00 -3.05 2.25
N ARG A 156 12.11 -2.32 2.42
CA ARG A 156 12.21 -1.28 3.44
C ARG A 156 11.13 -0.21 3.30
N PHE A 157 10.72 0.10 2.06
CA PHE A 157 9.62 1.02 1.82
C PHE A 157 8.27 0.43 2.20
N THR A 158 8.11 -0.88 2.08
CA THR A 158 6.87 -1.58 2.49
C THR A 158 6.68 -1.49 4.00
N SER A 159 7.70 -1.84 4.79
CA SER A 159 7.66 -1.70 6.25
C SER A 159 7.54 -0.22 6.68
N GLY A 160 8.24 0.68 5.99
CA GLY A 160 8.13 2.12 6.18
C GLY A 160 6.72 2.66 5.93
N PHE A 161 6.06 2.17 4.89
CA PHE A 161 4.68 2.54 4.59
C PHE A 161 3.73 2.08 5.70
N GLY A 162 3.93 0.89 6.26
CA GLY A 162 3.21 0.42 7.45
C GLY A 162 3.36 1.38 8.64
N ARG A 163 4.60 1.77 8.97
CA ARG A 163 4.89 2.74 10.06
C ARG A 163 4.25 4.11 9.81
N ILE A 164 4.35 4.64 8.59
CA ILE A 164 3.72 5.91 8.21
C ILE A 164 2.21 5.81 8.35
N THR A 165 1.59 4.73 7.89
CA THR A 165 0.15 4.49 8.03
C THR A 165 -0.26 4.48 9.50
N ALA A 166 0.45 3.75 10.37
CA ALA A 166 0.18 3.71 11.81
C ALA A 166 0.29 5.10 12.46
N LEU A 167 1.31 5.89 12.10
CA LEU A 167 1.47 7.26 12.60
C LEU A 167 0.33 8.18 12.15
N LEU A 168 -0.14 8.08 10.91
CA LEU A 168 -1.29 8.84 10.43
C LEU A 168 -2.57 8.46 11.20
N MET A 169 -2.80 7.17 11.44
CA MET A 169 -3.94 6.71 12.22
C MET A 169 -3.89 7.15 13.70
N ALA A 170 -2.68 7.31 14.23
CA ALA A 170 -2.44 7.87 15.58
C ALA A 170 -2.53 9.40 15.64
N GLY A 171 -2.75 10.10 14.51
CA GLY A 171 -2.77 11.57 14.44
C GLY A 171 -1.38 12.23 14.62
N ARG A 172 -0.29 11.47 14.36
CA ARG A 172 1.11 11.93 14.53
C ARG A 172 1.70 12.34 13.19
N LEU A 173 1.09 13.36 12.56
CA LEU A 173 1.39 13.75 11.18
C LEU A 173 2.82 14.28 11.00
N THR A 174 3.33 15.05 11.95
CA THR A 174 4.71 15.57 11.93
C THR A 174 5.73 14.44 11.91
N GLU A 175 5.52 13.41 12.72
CA GLU A 175 6.41 12.24 12.76
C GLU A 175 6.28 11.39 11.50
N ALA A 176 5.07 11.25 10.97
CA ALA A 176 4.83 10.58 9.70
C ALA A 176 5.59 11.29 8.56
N ARG A 177 5.57 12.63 8.52
CA ARG A 177 6.31 13.43 7.53
C ARG A 177 7.81 13.27 7.68
N ALA A 178 8.33 13.37 8.89
CA ALA A 178 9.75 13.19 9.17
C ALA A 178 10.23 11.78 8.80
N LEU A 179 9.43 10.75 9.07
CA LEU A 179 9.74 9.38 8.68
C LEU A 179 9.73 9.21 7.16
N ALA A 180 8.72 9.70 6.46
CA ALA A 180 8.63 9.63 5.01
C ALA A 180 9.81 10.34 4.34
N GLN A 181 10.21 11.51 4.85
CA GLN A 181 11.38 12.24 4.34
C GLN A 181 12.66 11.43 4.45
N ARG A 182 12.90 10.74 5.57
CA ARG A 182 14.08 9.86 5.72
C ARG A 182 14.15 8.76 4.65
N TYR A 183 13.01 8.23 4.21
CA TYR A 183 12.99 7.26 3.11
C TYR A 183 13.36 7.89 1.77
N THR A 184 13.04 9.17 1.55
CA THR A 184 13.45 9.91 0.36
C THR A 184 14.94 10.20 0.38
N ASP A 185 15.45 10.67 1.51
CA ASP A 185 16.88 11.00 1.69
C ASP A 185 17.77 9.76 1.51
N PHE A 186 17.32 8.62 2.06
CA PHE A 186 18.02 7.35 1.92
C PHE A 186 18.05 6.82 0.46
N ALA A 187 17.00 7.12 -0.30
CA ALA A 187 16.83 6.68 -1.68
C ALA A 187 17.35 7.70 -2.71
N GLU A 188 18.06 8.76 -2.26
CA GLU A 188 18.34 9.97 -3.02
C GLU A 188 19.06 9.74 -4.36
N LEU A 189 19.79 8.65 -4.49
CA LEU A 189 20.63 8.41 -5.66
C LEU A 189 20.12 7.36 -6.64
N GLN A 190 19.07 6.57 -6.31
CA GLN A 190 18.66 5.42 -7.13
C GLN A 190 17.15 5.33 -7.35
N GLN A 191 16.77 5.24 -8.63
CA GLN A 191 15.43 4.82 -9.02
C GLN A 191 15.31 3.28 -8.91
N PRO A 192 14.12 2.73 -8.56
CA PRO A 192 12.85 3.40 -8.23
C PRO A 192 12.71 3.83 -6.76
N GLY A 193 13.71 3.61 -5.92
CA GLY A 193 13.65 3.91 -4.49
C GLY A 193 13.31 5.38 -4.20
N ARG A 194 13.91 6.32 -4.93
CA ARG A 194 13.59 7.74 -4.83
C ARG A 194 12.12 8.03 -5.10
N ALA A 195 11.58 7.49 -6.19
CA ALA A 195 10.19 7.70 -6.56
C ALA A 195 9.21 7.09 -5.53
N ILE A 196 9.57 5.96 -4.91
CA ILE A 196 8.79 5.39 -3.80
C ILE A 196 8.84 6.31 -2.58
N GLY A 197 10.01 6.84 -2.22
CA GLY A 197 10.16 7.82 -1.15
C GLY A 197 9.30 9.06 -1.39
N GLU A 198 9.33 9.63 -2.60
CA GLU A 198 8.48 10.75 -3.00
C GLU A 198 6.99 10.40 -2.90
N THR A 199 6.60 9.16 -3.22
CA THR A 199 5.23 8.67 -3.05
C THR A 199 4.83 8.64 -1.56
N LEU A 200 5.70 8.21 -0.67
CA LEU A 200 5.45 8.20 0.77
C LEU A 200 5.31 9.62 1.35
N VAL A 201 6.14 10.56 0.91
CA VAL A 201 6.01 11.97 1.32
C VAL A 201 4.72 12.57 0.78
N GLY A 202 4.37 12.31 -0.49
CA GLY A 202 3.12 12.75 -1.11
C GLY A 202 1.89 12.21 -0.38
N TYR A 203 1.93 10.96 0.07
CA TYR A 203 0.86 10.34 0.87
C TYR A 203 0.59 11.10 2.18
N VAL A 204 1.65 11.51 2.89
CA VAL A 204 1.52 12.31 4.12
C VAL A 204 1.07 13.73 3.80
N ALA A 205 1.60 14.33 2.73
CA ALA A 205 1.23 15.68 2.29
C ALA A 205 -0.27 15.80 1.99
N ILE A 206 -0.90 14.79 1.38
CA ILE A 206 -2.36 14.74 1.18
C ILE A 206 -3.10 14.83 2.53
N ALA A 207 -2.67 14.07 3.53
CA ALA A 207 -3.31 14.08 4.84
C ALA A 207 -3.18 15.43 5.56
N GLN A 208 -2.08 16.15 5.33
CA GLN A 208 -1.81 17.49 5.87
C GLN A 208 -2.49 18.62 5.08
N GLY A 209 -2.91 18.34 3.82
CA GLY A 209 -3.48 19.36 2.93
C GLY A 209 -2.44 20.16 2.15
N ASP A 210 -1.18 19.70 2.15
CA ASP A 210 -0.12 20.27 1.33
C ASP A 210 -0.22 19.68 -0.09
N PHE A 211 -1.30 20.06 -0.80
CA PHE A 211 -1.61 19.47 -2.11
C PHE A 211 -0.61 19.85 -3.17
N ASP A 212 -0.02 21.05 -3.11
CA ASP A 212 1.01 21.49 -4.08
C ASP A 212 2.25 20.61 -3.99
N ALA A 213 2.72 20.34 -2.77
CA ALA A 213 3.82 19.42 -2.55
C ALA A 213 3.44 17.98 -2.97
N ALA A 214 2.23 17.52 -2.62
CA ALA A 214 1.74 16.20 -2.99
C ALA A 214 1.71 16.01 -4.51
N VAL A 215 1.11 16.94 -5.25
CA VAL A 215 1.02 16.89 -6.72
C VAL A 215 2.40 16.92 -7.35
N THR A 216 3.29 17.78 -6.87
CA THR A 216 4.67 17.88 -7.37
C THR A 216 5.43 16.57 -7.21
N LEU A 217 5.42 16.00 -5.99
CA LEU A 217 6.16 14.77 -5.67
C LEU A 217 5.59 13.55 -6.40
N LEU A 218 4.26 13.40 -6.38
CA LEU A 218 3.58 12.26 -6.99
C LEU A 218 3.66 12.30 -8.52
N SER A 219 3.65 13.48 -9.14
CA SER A 219 3.86 13.63 -10.58
C SER A 219 5.26 13.17 -11.00
N ARG A 220 6.29 13.53 -10.21
CA ARG A 220 7.66 13.08 -10.46
C ARG A 220 7.84 11.58 -10.25
N ALA A 221 7.14 11.00 -9.28
CA ALA A 221 7.21 9.59 -8.95
C ALA A 221 6.49 8.68 -9.97
N ALA A 222 5.41 9.16 -10.56
CA ALA A 222 4.49 8.36 -11.38
C ALA A 222 5.17 7.70 -12.59
N ASP A 223 5.97 8.45 -13.36
CA ASP A 223 6.57 7.94 -14.60
C ASP A 223 7.68 6.90 -14.35
N PRO A 224 8.65 7.11 -13.44
CA PRO A 224 9.62 6.08 -13.09
C PRO A 224 8.95 4.80 -12.56
N LEU A 225 7.94 4.94 -11.69
CA LEU A 225 7.24 3.79 -11.11
C LEU A 225 6.37 3.04 -12.10
N ALA A 226 5.79 3.72 -13.08
CA ALA A 226 5.00 3.09 -14.14
C ALA A 226 5.82 2.08 -14.97
N ARG A 227 7.14 2.23 -15.02
CA ARG A 227 8.06 1.35 -15.77
C ARG A 227 8.47 0.12 -14.97
N THR A 228 8.28 0.10 -13.65
CA THR A 228 8.79 -0.97 -12.78
C THR A 228 7.91 -2.20 -12.71
N GLY A 229 6.66 -2.14 -13.14
CA GLY A 229 5.69 -3.22 -12.96
C GLY A 229 5.19 -3.42 -11.51
N TYR A 230 5.86 -2.87 -10.50
CA TYR A 230 5.46 -2.98 -9.09
C TYR A 230 4.17 -2.22 -8.76
N SER A 231 3.50 -2.61 -7.68
CA SER A 231 2.25 -2.01 -7.19
C SER A 231 2.39 -0.53 -6.78
N TRP A 232 3.60 -0.04 -6.60
CA TRP A 232 3.91 1.36 -6.33
C TRP A 232 3.51 2.30 -7.48
N GLY A 233 3.57 1.84 -8.73
CA GLY A 233 3.16 2.63 -9.89
C GLY A 233 1.66 2.96 -9.87
N PRO A 234 0.76 1.97 -9.83
CA PRO A 234 -0.68 2.22 -9.62
C PRO A 234 -0.98 3.06 -8.38
N LEU A 235 -0.31 2.81 -7.25
CA LEU A 235 -0.52 3.58 -6.02
C LEU A 235 -0.15 5.05 -6.19
N SER A 236 1.01 5.38 -6.79
CA SER A 236 1.42 6.77 -6.96
C SER A 236 0.45 7.56 -7.86
N LEU A 237 -0.06 6.95 -8.94
CA LEU A 237 -1.10 7.53 -9.78
C LEU A 237 -2.42 7.73 -9.02
N THR A 238 -2.80 6.76 -8.21
CA THR A 238 -4.00 6.83 -7.37
C THR A 238 -3.93 7.99 -6.38
N LEU A 239 -2.80 8.13 -5.69
CA LEU A 239 -2.58 9.24 -4.76
C LEU A 239 -2.50 10.60 -5.48
N LEU A 240 -1.90 10.65 -6.66
CA LEU A 240 -1.87 11.86 -7.48
C LEU A 240 -3.29 12.29 -7.88
N ALA A 241 -4.14 11.34 -8.29
CA ALA A 241 -5.53 11.64 -8.62
C ALA A 241 -6.32 12.15 -7.41
N GLN A 242 -6.05 11.60 -6.19
CA GLN A 242 -6.64 12.10 -4.95
C GLN A 242 -6.20 13.54 -4.65
N ALA A 243 -4.90 13.82 -4.76
CA ALA A 243 -4.35 15.17 -4.50
C ALA A 243 -4.95 16.21 -5.45
N LEU A 244 -4.94 15.93 -6.75
CA LEU A 244 -5.53 16.79 -7.78
C LEU A 244 -7.03 17.00 -7.57
N GLY A 245 -7.76 15.94 -7.21
CA GLY A 245 -9.19 16.01 -6.92
C GLY A 245 -9.50 16.90 -5.72
N GLN A 246 -8.72 16.81 -4.65
CA GLN A 246 -8.87 17.64 -3.46
C GLN A 246 -8.42 19.10 -3.69
N GLN A 247 -7.50 19.31 -4.62
CA GLN A 247 -7.08 20.65 -5.07
C GLN A 247 -8.13 21.32 -5.99
N GLY A 248 -9.08 20.55 -6.52
CA GLY A 248 -10.11 21.05 -7.43
C GLY A 248 -9.73 21.02 -8.91
N GLU A 249 -8.63 20.38 -9.27
CA GLU A 249 -8.11 20.24 -10.64
C GLU A 249 -8.91 19.21 -11.45
N GLN A 250 -10.10 19.60 -11.91
CA GLN A 250 -11.12 18.70 -12.48
C GLN A 250 -10.61 17.83 -13.63
N LEU A 251 -9.98 18.44 -14.63
CA LEU A 251 -9.55 17.73 -15.84
C LEU A 251 -8.36 16.81 -15.57
N GLU A 252 -7.36 17.30 -14.84
CA GLU A 252 -6.16 16.51 -14.54
C GLU A 252 -6.48 15.39 -13.55
N ALA A 253 -7.33 15.61 -12.54
CA ALA A 253 -7.80 14.57 -11.64
C ALA A 253 -8.49 13.43 -12.40
N ALA A 254 -9.39 13.74 -13.33
CA ALA A 254 -10.09 12.75 -14.14
C ALA A 254 -9.14 11.96 -15.05
N LYS A 255 -8.20 12.64 -15.69
CA LYS A 255 -7.20 12.05 -16.58
C LYS A 255 -6.25 11.12 -15.82
N VAL A 256 -5.74 11.56 -14.67
CA VAL A 256 -4.84 10.77 -13.85
C VAL A 256 -5.58 9.59 -13.21
N PHE A 257 -6.83 9.78 -12.77
CA PHE A 257 -7.67 8.69 -12.29
C PHE A 257 -7.86 7.59 -13.35
N SER A 258 -8.19 7.95 -14.59
CA SER A 258 -8.31 6.97 -15.67
C SER A 258 -7.01 6.19 -15.93
N ARG A 259 -5.85 6.87 -15.83
CA ARG A 259 -4.54 6.20 -15.89
C ARG A 259 -4.32 5.26 -14.70
N ALA A 260 -4.69 5.68 -13.49
CA ALA A 260 -4.59 4.84 -12.29
C ALA A 260 -5.46 3.59 -12.41
N GLU A 261 -6.72 3.75 -12.83
CA GLU A 261 -7.68 2.67 -13.03
C GLU A 261 -7.18 1.66 -14.08
N SER A 262 -6.65 2.12 -15.21
CA SER A 262 -6.13 1.23 -16.26
C SER A 262 -4.86 0.45 -15.85
N ARG A 263 -4.12 0.94 -14.86
CA ARG A 263 -2.91 0.30 -14.32
C ARG A 263 -3.16 -0.53 -13.07
N HIS A 264 -4.30 -0.30 -12.42
CA HIS A 264 -4.72 -1.08 -11.26
C HIS A 264 -5.14 -2.48 -11.72
N GLY A 265 -4.71 -3.49 -10.98
CA GLY A 265 -5.02 -4.89 -11.28
C GLY A 265 -4.84 -5.76 -10.05
N MET A 266 -4.96 -7.07 -10.21
CA MET A 266 -4.93 -8.03 -9.10
C MET A 266 -3.67 -7.94 -8.24
N LYS A 267 -2.52 -7.59 -8.82
CA LYS A 267 -1.25 -7.38 -8.10
C LYS A 267 -1.23 -6.14 -7.20
N SER A 268 -2.21 -5.26 -7.30
CA SER A 268 -2.34 -4.02 -6.52
C SER A 268 -3.68 -3.89 -5.81
N THR A 269 -4.43 -4.99 -5.68
CA THR A 269 -5.77 -5.03 -5.04
C THR A 269 -5.72 -4.54 -3.58
N LEU A 270 -4.58 -4.62 -2.92
CA LEU A 270 -4.37 -3.99 -1.61
C LEU A 270 -4.79 -2.51 -1.60
N PHE A 271 -4.60 -1.80 -2.71
CA PHE A 271 -4.87 -0.37 -2.86
C PHE A 271 -6.21 -0.06 -3.56
N ALA A 272 -7.11 -1.04 -3.67
CA ALA A 272 -8.45 -0.82 -4.22
C ALA A 272 -9.26 0.24 -3.44
N PRO A 273 -9.17 0.34 -2.10
CA PRO A 273 -9.82 1.43 -1.37
C PRO A 273 -9.33 2.82 -1.77
N GLU A 274 -8.02 2.98 -1.91
CA GLU A 274 -7.41 4.25 -2.33
C GLU A 274 -7.82 4.63 -3.75
N LEU A 275 -7.95 3.66 -4.66
CA LEU A 275 -8.44 3.90 -6.02
C LEU A 275 -9.89 4.41 -6.02
N ALA A 276 -10.75 3.82 -5.19
CA ALA A 276 -12.13 4.28 -5.04
C ALA A 276 -12.20 5.69 -4.42
N LEU A 277 -11.30 6.03 -3.48
CA LEU A 277 -11.17 7.40 -2.97
C LEU A 277 -10.70 8.38 -4.06
N ALA A 278 -9.78 7.96 -4.92
CA ALA A 278 -9.37 8.78 -6.07
C ALA A 278 -10.55 9.10 -7.00
N LYS A 279 -11.42 8.11 -7.25
CA LYS A 279 -12.68 8.29 -7.97
C LYS A 279 -13.61 9.27 -7.26
N ALA A 280 -13.72 9.16 -5.93
CA ALA A 280 -14.56 10.04 -5.12
C ALA A 280 -14.11 11.51 -5.24
N TRP A 281 -12.84 11.78 -5.05
CA TRP A 281 -12.29 13.13 -5.13
C TRP A 281 -12.30 13.70 -6.55
N ALA A 282 -12.05 12.88 -7.59
CA ALA A 282 -12.18 13.31 -8.97
C ALA A 282 -13.63 13.66 -9.35
N ARG A 283 -14.64 12.98 -8.78
CA ARG A 283 -16.07 13.33 -8.93
C ARG A 283 -16.42 14.60 -8.17
N SER A 284 -15.95 14.73 -6.94
CA SER A 284 -16.13 15.93 -6.11
C SER A 284 -15.61 17.18 -6.80
N ALA A 285 -14.41 17.12 -7.38
CA ALA A 285 -13.82 18.23 -8.14
C ALA A 285 -14.70 18.71 -9.29
N ARG A 286 -15.50 17.82 -9.90
CA ARG A 286 -16.43 18.17 -10.98
C ARG A 286 -17.82 18.57 -10.48
N GLY A 287 -18.04 18.67 -9.17
CA GLY A 287 -19.32 19.00 -8.58
C GLY A 287 -20.33 17.84 -8.53
N ASP A 288 -19.91 16.60 -8.87
CA ASP A 288 -20.74 15.40 -8.73
C ASP A 288 -20.74 14.91 -7.27
N THR A 289 -21.46 15.61 -6.42
CA THR A 289 -21.51 15.33 -4.97
C THR A 289 -22.07 13.94 -4.66
N THR A 290 -23.15 13.55 -5.34
CA THR A 290 -23.78 12.23 -5.15
C THR A 290 -22.81 11.12 -5.54
N GLY A 291 -22.23 11.20 -6.72
CA GLY A 291 -21.28 10.22 -7.19
C GLY A 291 -20.00 10.18 -6.37
N ALA A 292 -19.58 11.31 -5.79
CA ALA A 292 -18.42 11.36 -4.87
C ALA A 292 -18.69 10.57 -3.60
N VAL A 293 -19.86 10.76 -2.97
CA VAL A 293 -20.29 10.01 -1.78
C VAL A 293 -20.41 8.52 -2.08
N GLU A 294 -21.00 8.15 -3.23
CA GLU A 294 -21.09 6.75 -3.65
C GLU A 294 -19.71 6.09 -3.79
N ALA A 295 -18.78 6.77 -4.45
CA ALA A 295 -17.42 6.25 -4.61
C ALA A 295 -16.66 6.17 -3.28
N ALA A 296 -16.87 7.09 -2.33
CA ALA A 296 -16.32 6.99 -0.99
C ALA A 296 -16.88 5.76 -0.24
N ARG A 297 -18.16 5.46 -0.39
CA ARG A 297 -18.76 4.21 0.15
C ARG A 297 -18.20 2.95 -0.51
N GLU A 298 -17.93 2.99 -1.83
CA GLU A 298 -17.21 1.91 -2.53
C GLU A 298 -15.82 1.67 -1.91
N ALA A 299 -15.11 2.74 -1.53
CA ALA A 299 -13.81 2.64 -0.86
C ALA A 299 -13.90 1.94 0.50
N VAL A 300 -14.88 2.32 1.32
CA VAL A 300 -15.14 1.66 2.61
C VAL A 300 -15.43 0.17 2.41
N GLN A 301 -16.29 -0.17 1.46
CA GLN A 301 -16.63 -1.56 1.16
C GLN A 301 -15.43 -2.36 0.63
N ALA A 302 -14.59 -1.75 -0.20
CA ALA A 302 -13.37 -2.40 -0.70
C ALA A 302 -12.40 -2.70 0.45
N ALA A 303 -12.23 -1.76 1.38
CA ALA A 303 -11.40 -1.95 2.56
C ALA A 303 -11.95 -3.07 3.47
N GLU A 304 -13.26 -3.08 3.74
CA GLU A 304 -13.90 -4.13 4.55
C GLU A 304 -13.77 -5.51 3.91
N ARG A 305 -14.02 -5.64 2.59
CA ARG A 305 -13.80 -6.92 1.89
C ARG A 305 -12.38 -7.44 1.97
N GLY A 306 -11.40 -6.53 1.99
CA GLY A 306 -9.99 -6.86 2.16
C GLY A 306 -9.56 -7.06 3.62
N GLY A 307 -10.47 -6.94 4.60
CA GLY A 307 -10.12 -7.01 6.03
C GLY A 307 -9.24 -5.85 6.50
N GLN A 308 -9.31 -4.70 5.83
CA GLN A 308 -8.46 -3.53 6.07
C GLN A 308 -9.19 -2.49 6.95
N SER A 309 -9.51 -2.85 8.18
CA SER A 309 -10.37 -2.06 9.08
C SER A 309 -9.84 -0.64 9.33
N ALA A 310 -8.52 -0.45 9.43
CA ALA A 310 -7.91 0.87 9.57
C ALA A 310 -8.12 1.73 8.31
N ILE A 311 -8.00 1.12 7.12
CA ILE A 311 -8.23 1.83 5.85
C ILE A 311 -9.72 2.11 5.64
N ALA A 312 -10.61 1.24 6.13
CA ALA A 312 -12.04 1.51 6.13
C ALA A 312 -12.40 2.74 6.98
N LEU A 313 -11.79 2.90 8.16
CA LEU A 313 -11.94 4.11 8.98
C LEU A 313 -11.45 5.37 8.24
N ARG A 314 -10.31 5.29 7.59
CA ARG A 314 -9.80 6.41 6.78
C ARG A 314 -10.73 6.75 5.62
N ALA A 315 -11.28 5.75 4.93
CA ALA A 315 -12.25 5.97 3.88
C ALA A 315 -13.57 6.58 4.41
N LEU A 316 -13.99 6.21 5.62
CA LEU A 316 -15.13 6.82 6.29
C LEU A 316 -14.89 8.29 6.66
N GLN A 317 -13.68 8.67 7.03
CA GLN A 317 -13.32 10.07 7.23
C GLN A 317 -13.52 10.87 5.94
N ASP A 318 -13.04 10.36 4.80
CA ASP A 318 -13.26 11.01 3.50
C ASP A 318 -14.76 11.01 3.11
N ALA A 319 -15.51 9.94 3.41
CA ALA A 319 -16.95 9.91 3.17
C ALA A 319 -17.69 11.01 4.00
N ALA A 320 -17.32 11.20 5.27
CA ALA A 320 -17.88 12.26 6.11
C ALA A 320 -17.52 13.67 5.57
N ARG A 321 -16.27 13.86 5.15
CA ARG A 321 -15.81 15.10 4.47
C ARG A 321 -16.63 15.42 3.22
N LEU A 322 -16.98 14.42 2.45
CA LEU A 322 -17.81 14.53 1.24
C LEU A 322 -19.33 14.65 1.54
N GLY A 323 -19.74 14.60 2.81
CA GLY A 323 -21.12 14.83 3.25
C GLY A 323 -21.95 13.55 3.41
N ASP A 324 -21.32 12.39 3.56
CA ASP A 324 -22.06 11.13 3.81
C ASP A 324 -22.59 11.05 5.25
N THR A 325 -23.84 11.47 5.47
CA THR A 325 -24.52 11.37 6.76
C THR A 325 -24.70 9.94 7.26
N ARG A 326 -24.60 8.92 6.41
CA ARG A 326 -24.73 7.50 6.77
C ARG A 326 -23.39 6.87 7.21
N ALA A 327 -22.29 7.60 7.11
CA ALA A 327 -20.98 7.12 7.54
C ALA A 327 -20.95 6.72 9.02
N VAL A 328 -21.81 7.34 9.86
CA VAL A 328 -21.88 7.11 11.31
C VAL A 328 -22.08 5.64 11.69
N PHE A 329 -22.94 4.90 10.97
CA PHE A 329 -23.26 3.51 11.32
C PHE A 329 -22.02 2.57 11.23
N LYS A 330 -21.17 2.79 10.24
CA LYS A 330 -19.94 2.02 10.10
C LYS A 330 -18.84 2.56 11.01
N ALA A 331 -18.76 3.87 11.18
CA ALA A 331 -17.78 4.51 12.07
C ALA A 331 -17.95 4.05 13.51
N GLU A 332 -19.19 3.89 14.01
CA GLU A 332 -19.48 3.36 15.35
C GLU A 332 -18.89 1.97 15.56
N ARG A 333 -19.11 1.07 14.62
CA ARG A 333 -18.56 -0.29 14.69
C ARG A 333 -17.03 -0.31 14.58
N LEU A 334 -16.50 0.33 13.55
CA LEU A 334 -15.08 0.26 13.23
C LEU A 334 -14.20 1.01 14.24
N SER A 335 -14.70 2.08 14.89
CA SER A 335 -13.95 2.79 15.93
C SER A 335 -13.78 1.99 17.22
N VAL A 336 -14.65 1.00 17.45
CA VAL A 336 -14.51 0.03 18.56
C VAL A 336 -13.53 -1.09 18.15
N GLU A 337 -13.60 -1.54 16.90
CA GLU A 337 -12.70 -2.59 16.37
C GLU A 337 -11.26 -2.09 16.27
N VAL A 338 -11.08 -0.83 15.88
CA VAL A 338 -9.77 -0.19 15.66
C VAL A 338 -9.68 1.06 16.53
N ASP A 339 -9.20 0.90 17.76
CA ASP A 339 -9.00 2.04 18.66
C ASP A 339 -7.80 2.88 18.23
N CYS A 340 -8.08 4.03 17.63
CA CYS A 340 -7.06 4.99 17.23
C CYS A 340 -7.61 6.42 17.22
N VAL A 341 -6.70 7.40 17.21
CA VAL A 341 -7.07 8.82 17.20
C VAL A 341 -7.95 9.17 16.00
N LEU A 342 -7.53 8.78 14.80
CA LEU A 342 -8.31 9.06 13.59
C LEU A 342 -9.69 8.41 13.64
N GLY A 343 -9.82 7.20 14.19
CA GLY A 343 -11.11 6.52 14.35
C GLY A 343 -12.07 7.29 15.23
N ARG A 344 -11.59 7.82 16.37
CA ARG A 344 -12.39 8.66 17.28
C ARG A 344 -12.82 9.97 16.61
N LEU A 345 -11.93 10.65 15.89
CA LEU A 345 -12.24 11.86 15.14
C LEU A 345 -13.25 11.59 14.01
N THR A 346 -13.07 10.49 13.29
CA THR A 346 -13.99 10.05 12.23
C THR A 346 -15.39 9.82 12.80
N LEU A 347 -15.51 9.14 13.94
CA LEU A 347 -16.79 8.90 14.60
C LEU A 347 -17.44 10.19 15.05
N ALA A 348 -16.68 11.09 15.67
CA ALA A 348 -17.19 12.40 16.11
C ALA A 348 -17.71 13.21 14.91
N HIS A 349 -16.93 13.28 13.83
CA HIS A 349 -17.33 13.97 12.59
C HIS A 349 -18.61 13.36 11.98
N ALA A 350 -18.66 12.05 11.82
CA ALA A 350 -19.81 11.38 11.24
C ALA A 350 -21.10 11.55 12.09
N ARG A 351 -20.99 11.54 13.43
CA ARG A 351 -22.12 11.79 14.33
C ARG A 351 -22.62 13.23 14.23
N ALA A 352 -21.71 14.22 14.31
CA ALA A 352 -22.06 15.62 14.21
C ALA A 352 -22.74 15.92 12.85
N LEU A 353 -22.18 15.39 11.76
CA LEU A 353 -22.74 15.52 10.42
C LEU A 353 -24.14 14.86 10.30
N SER A 354 -24.31 13.64 10.82
CA SER A 354 -25.58 12.92 10.77
C SER A 354 -26.69 13.62 11.54
N ASN A 355 -26.35 14.32 12.65
CA ASN A 355 -27.29 15.06 13.48
C ASN A 355 -27.55 16.49 12.99
N GLY A 356 -26.77 17.00 12.01
CA GLY A 356 -26.82 18.39 11.61
C GLY A 356 -26.40 19.35 12.75
N ASP A 357 -25.48 18.91 13.64
CA ASP A 357 -25.07 19.65 14.80
C ASP A 357 -23.90 20.59 14.47
N ALA A 358 -24.20 21.85 14.21
CA ALA A 358 -23.22 22.87 13.84
C ALA A 358 -22.15 23.09 14.93
N ALA A 359 -22.52 23.04 16.21
CA ALA A 359 -21.57 23.24 17.29
C ALA A 359 -20.59 22.05 17.39
N ALA A 360 -21.11 20.83 17.37
CA ALA A 360 -20.28 19.62 17.35
C ALA A 360 -19.38 19.53 16.10
N LEU A 361 -19.85 19.98 14.93
CA LEU A 361 -19.01 20.06 13.72
C LEU A 361 -17.87 21.07 13.88
N ALA A 362 -18.12 22.22 14.55
CA ALA A 362 -17.08 23.21 14.83
C ALA A 362 -16.03 22.67 15.81
N ASP A 363 -16.47 21.96 16.87
CA ASP A 363 -15.56 21.32 17.84
C ASP A 363 -14.67 20.25 17.13
N VAL A 364 -15.27 19.40 16.31
CA VAL A 364 -14.53 18.42 15.53
C VAL A 364 -13.53 19.08 14.55
N ALA A 365 -13.91 20.20 13.95
CA ALA A 365 -13.01 20.96 13.07
C ALA A 365 -11.77 21.46 13.84
N ALA A 366 -11.96 21.95 15.08
CA ALA A 366 -10.85 22.36 15.93
C ALA A 366 -9.94 21.16 16.29
N ASP A 367 -10.52 20.04 16.71
CA ASP A 367 -9.76 18.82 17.05
C ASP A 367 -8.95 18.27 15.85
N LEU A 368 -9.52 18.32 14.65
CA LEU A 368 -8.83 17.92 13.41
C LEU A 368 -7.68 18.88 13.07
N ALA A 369 -7.90 20.20 13.23
CA ALA A 369 -6.87 21.22 12.99
C ALA A 369 -5.69 21.08 13.96
N ASP A 370 -5.96 20.84 15.24
CA ASP A 370 -4.94 20.63 16.28
C ASP A 370 -4.05 19.41 16.00
N ARG A 371 -4.56 18.44 15.24
CA ARG A 371 -3.81 17.27 14.78
C ARG A 371 -3.13 17.46 13.43
N GLY A 372 -3.28 18.65 12.81
CA GLY A 372 -2.71 18.94 11.49
C GLY A 372 -3.48 18.34 10.31
N LEU A 373 -4.70 17.85 10.54
CA LEU A 373 -5.59 17.31 9.50
C LEU A 373 -6.40 18.45 8.85
N HIS A 374 -5.67 19.44 8.31
CA HIS A 374 -6.26 20.71 7.85
C HIS A 374 -7.38 20.56 6.80
N PRO A 375 -7.30 19.66 5.79
CA PRO A 375 -8.39 19.49 4.84
C PRO A 375 -9.68 19.01 5.52
N ALA A 376 -9.57 18.04 6.42
CA ALA A 376 -10.72 17.53 7.14
C ALA A 376 -11.33 18.58 8.09
N ALA A 377 -10.49 19.39 8.72
CA ALA A 377 -10.92 20.52 9.54
C ALA A 377 -11.68 21.57 8.70
N ALA A 378 -11.17 21.93 7.53
CA ALA A 378 -11.81 22.87 6.61
C ALA A 378 -13.19 22.39 6.15
N ASP A 379 -13.30 21.10 5.79
CA ASP A 379 -14.56 20.48 5.35
C ASP A 379 -15.59 20.45 6.51
N ALA A 380 -15.17 20.07 7.73
CA ALA A 380 -16.03 20.08 8.91
C ALA A 380 -16.52 21.50 9.25
N SER A 381 -15.63 22.51 9.18
CA SER A 381 -16.00 23.92 9.38
C SER A 381 -17.01 24.39 8.32
N ALA A 382 -16.80 24.02 7.05
CA ALA A 382 -17.73 24.37 5.99
C ALA A 382 -19.10 23.68 6.14
N GLN A 383 -19.13 22.48 6.72
CA GLN A 383 -20.35 21.75 7.06
C GLN A 383 -21.05 22.42 8.26
N ALA A 384 -20.31 22.82 9.30
CA ALA A 384 -20.86 23.57 10.43
C ALA A 384 -21.56 24.87 10.00
N ALA A 385 -20.96 25.58 9.03
CA ALA A 385 -21.57 26.82 8.52
C ALA A 385 -22.85 26.61 7.70
N ARG A 386 -23.15 25.37 7.30
CA ARG A 386 -24.33 25.00 6.50
C ARG A 386 -25.43 24.31 7.30
N ALA A 387 -25.09 23.82 8.50
CA ALA A 387 -26.00 23.13 9.41
C ALA A 387 -26.78 24.15 10.26
#